data_2bc845c8d674f6f67f375b9e6f6a4368
#
_entry.id   2bc845c8d674f6f67f375b9e6f6a4368
#
_cell.length_a   1.000
_cell.length_b   1.000
_cell.length_c   1.000
_cell.angle_alpha   90.00
_cell.angle_beta   90.00
_cell.angle_gamma   90.00
#
_symmetry.space_group_name_H-M   'P 1'
#
loop_
_entity.id
_entity.type
_entity.pdbx_description
1 polymer ?
#
loop_
_entity_poly.entity_id
_entity_poly.type
_entity_poly.pdbx_seq_one_letter_code
_entity_poly.pdbx_strand_id
1 'polypeptide(L)'
;MELISTAQDEDLDHSVMEALRVRAWRAEQLRRLGLSHTLAYAFADLVDWHTLAALIERGCPPQLALEIVRRRQGTHQLPLAGL
;
A
#
# COMPACT_ATOMS: atom_id res chain seq x y z
N MET A 1 -37.25 10.65 -4.31
CA MET A 1 -36.60 9.38 -4.52
C MET A 1 -35.22 9.52 -5.19
N GLU A 2 -35.15 10.33 -6.23
CA GLU A 2 -33.90 10.57 -6.88
C GLU A 2 -32.85 11.19 -5.95
N LEU A 3 -33.32 12.06 -5.06
CA LEU A 3 -32.43 12.69 -4.09
C LEU A 3 -31.81 11.66 -3.16
N ILE A 4 -32.58 10.66 -2.76
CA ILE A 4 -32.09 9.63 -1.88
C ILE A 4 -31.03 8.79 -2.58
N SER A 5 -31.30 8.45 -3.84
CA SER A 5 -30.34 7.69 -4.63
C SER A 5 -29.05 8.46 -4.83
N THR A 6 -29.19 9.75 -5.10
CA THR A 6 -28.02 10.60 -5.30
C THR A 6 -27.18 10.66 -4.03
N ALA A 7 -27.83 10.77 -2.88
CA ALA A 7 -27.12 10.83 -1.61
C ALA A 7 -26.33 9.55 -1.37
N GLN A 8 -26.92 8.41 -1.68
CA GLN A 8 -26.24 7.13 -1.51
C GLN A 8 -25.04 7.02 -2.45
N ASP A 9 -25.24 7.48 -3.68
CA ASP A 9 -24.15 7.47 -4.65
C ASP A 9 -23.01 8.36 -4.18
N GLU A 10 -23.34 9.51 -3.60
CA GLU A 10 -22.33 10.42 -3.08
C GLU A 10 -21.54 9.77 -1.94
N ASP A 11 -22.23 9.04 -1.07
CA ASP A 11 -21.55 8.36 0.03
C ASP A 11 -20.60 7.30 -0.49
N LEU A 12 -21.03 6.51 -1.49
CA LEU A 12 -20.18 5.50 -2.08
C LEU A 12 -19.00 6.14 -2.79
N ASP A 13 -19.25 7.21 -3.53
CA ASP A 13 -18.18 7.92 -4.22
C ASP A 13 -17.20 8.50 -3.22
N HIS A 14 -17.70 9.04 -2.12
CA HIS A 14 -16.85 9.60 -1.08
C HIS A 14 -15.93 8.53 -0.48
N SER A 15 -16.48 7.35 -0.21
CA SER A 15 -15.69 6.25 0.33
C SER A 15 -14.61 5.79 -0.65
N VAL A 16 -14.96 5.70 -1.92
CA VAL A 16 -14.01 5.31 -2.95
C VAL A 16 -12.92 6.36 -3.09
N MET A 17 -13.31 7.64 -3.12
CA MET A 17 -12.35 8.73 -3.21
C MET A 17 -11.42 8.74 -2.03
N GLU A 18 -11.94 8.49 -0.84
CA GLU A 18 -11.13 8.44 0.36
C GLU A 18 -10.09 7.33 0.26
N ALA A 19 -10.51 6.14 -0.17
CA ALA A 19 -9.61 5.01 -0.32
C ALA A 19 -8.52 5.31 -1.35
N LEU A 20 -8.90 5.96 -2.45
CA LEU A 20 -7.93 6.31 -3.48
C LEU A 20 -6.92 7.34 -2.99
N ARG A 21 -7.38 8.29 -2.18
CA ARG A 21 -6.48 9.29 -1.61
C ARG A 21 -5.47 8.64 -0.68
N VAL A 22 -5.91 7.74 0.18
CA VAL A 22 -5.03 7.05 1.09
C VAL A 22 -4.01 6.23 0.31
N ARG A 23 -4.47 5.53 -0.71
CA ARG A 23 -3.57 4.73 -1.53
C ARG A 23 -2.55 5.61 -2.26
N ALA A 24 -3.00 6.73 -2.81
CA ALA A 24 -2.11 7.65 -3.50
C ALA A 24 -1.06 8.21 -2.53
N TRP A 25 -1.47 8.53 -1.31
CA TRP A 25 -0.55 9.02 -0.30
C TRP A 25 0.49 7.98 0.04
N ARG A 26 0.06 6.73 0.23
CA ARG A 26 0.98 5.64 0.52
C ARG A 26 1.96 5.41 -0.63
N ALA A 27 1.45 5.46 -1.86
CA ALA A 27 2.31 5.31 -3.03
C ALA A 27 3.35 6.42 -3.08
N GLU A 28 2.96 7.64 -2.72
CA GLU A 28 3.89 8.76 -2.71
C GLU A 28 5.00 8.53 -1.69
N GLN A 29 4.65 8.00 -0.52
CA GLN A 29 5.66 7.68 0.49
C GLN A 29 6.65 6.64 -0.05
N LEU A 30 6.16 5.62 -0.73
CA LEU A 30 7.02 4.60 -1.31
C LEU A 30 7.91 5.20 -2.40
N ARG A 31 7.39 6.11 -3.21
CA ARG A 31 8.19 6.78 -4.22
C ARG A 31 9.31 7.59 -3.60
N ARG A 32 9.03 8.28 -2.52
CA ARG A 32 10.04 9.08 -1.81
C ARG A 32 11.15 8.20 -1.26
N LEU A 33 10.84 6.95 -0.97
CA LEU A 33 11.84 6.01 -0.51
C LEU A 33 12.69 5.45 -1.64
N GLY A 34 12.36 5.75 -2.88
CA GLY A 34 13.17 5.38 -4.02
C GLY A 34 12.56 4.33 -4.92
N LEU A 35 11.32 3.92 -4.67
CA LEU A 35 10.65 2.98 -5.54
C LEU A 35 10.13 3.66 -6.79
N SER A 36 10.04 2.90 -7.89
CA SER A 36 9.48 3.42 -9.11
C SER A 36 7.99 3.67 -8.92
N HIS A 37 7.43 4.50 -9.80
CA HIS A 37 6.01 4.82 -9.74
C HIS A 37 5.15 3.55 -9.81
N THR A 38 5.51 2.64 -10.72
CA THR A 38 4.76 1.41 -10.91
C THR A 38 4.80 0.55 -9.64
N LEU A 39 5.97 0.36 -9.07
CA LEU A 39 6.09 -0.45 -7.86
C LEU A 39 5.40 0.22 -6.68
N ALA A 40 5.53 1.54 -6.57
CA ALA A 40 4.90 2.27 -5.47
C ALA A 40 3.38 2.07 -5.48
N TYR A 41 2.77 2.20 -6.64
CA TYR A 41 1.32 2.01 -6.74
C TYR A 41 0.92 0.56 -6.57
N ALA A 42 1.70 -0.36 -7.11
CA ALA A 42 1.38 -1.77 -7.01
C ALA A 42 1.38 -2.26 -5.56
N PHE A 43 2.28 -1.74 -4.76
CA PHE A 43 2.45 -2.22 -3.38
C PHE A 43 1.98 -1.23 -2.33
N ALA A 44 1.28 -0.16 -2.73
CA ALA A 44 0.85 0.88 -1.79
C ALA A 44 0.03 0.31 -0.63
N ASP A 45 -0.84 -0.65 -0.90
CA ASP A 45 -1.70 -1.24 0.12
C ASP A 45 -1.16 -2.57 0.64
N LEU A 46 -0.08 -3.06 0.06
CA LEU A 46 0.41 -4.40 0.37
C LEU A 46 1.60 -4.40 1.32
N VAL A 47 2.31 -3.30 1.42
CA VAL A 47 3.48 -3.24 2.29
C VAL A 47 3.36 -2.07 3.26
N ASP A 48 3.96 -2.26 4.43
CA ASP A 48 4.03 -1.20 5.43
C ASP A 48 5.22 -0.30 5.08
N TRP A 49 4.94 0.93 4.70
CA TRP A 49 6.00 1.83 4.29
C TRP A 49 6.92 2.20 5.45
N HIS A 50 6.44 2.10 6.70
CA HIS A 50 7.30 2.36 7.85
C HIS A 50 8.41 1.33 7.97
N THR A 51 8.06 0.05 7.81
CA THR A 51 9.03 -1.02 7.83
C THR A 51 10.01 -0.88 6.68
N LEU A 52 9.48 -0.53 5.51
CA LEU A 52 10.31 -0.33 4.33
C LEU A 52 11.30 0.81 4.57
N ALA A 53 10.81 1.93 5.11
CA ALA A 53 11.67 3.07 5.39
C ALA A 53 12.79 2.71 6.36
N ALA A 54 12.47 1.94 7.38
CA ALA A 54 13.48 1.53 8.37
C ALA A 54 14.60 0.73 7.71
N LEU A 55 14.26 -0.17 6.80
CA LEU A 55 15.27 -0.95 6.09
C LEU A 55 16.13 -0.06 5.21
N ILE A 56 15.51 0.89 4.52
CA ILE A 56 16.25 1.79 3.63
C ILE A 56 17.18 2.68 4.43
N GLU A 57 16.74 3.15 5.59
CA GLU A 57 17.59 3.97 6.45
C GLU A 57 18.80 3.21 6.94
N ARG A 58 18.71 1.90 7.03
CA ARG A 58 19.84 1.06 7.41
C ARG A 58 20.80 0.81 6.26
N GLY A 59 20.50 1.35 5.09
CA GLY A 59 21.37 1.20 3.93
C GLY A 59 20.90 0.17 2.94
N CYS A 60 19.71 -0.39 3.12
CA CYS A 60 19.18 -1.37 2.20
C CYS A 60 18.63 -0.67 0.96
N PRO A 61 19.00 -1.12 -0.26
CA PRO A 61 18.44 -0.51 -1.47
C PRO A 61 16.92 -0.67 -1.49
N PRO A 62 16.20 0.32 -2.04
CA PRO A 62 14.73 0.29 -1.99
C PRO A 62 14.11 -0.98 -2.55
N GLN A 63 14.61 -1.47 -3.67
CA GLN A 63 14.04 -2.65 -4.29
C GLN A 63 14.28 -3.89 -3.44
N LEU A 64 15.46 -4.00 -2.84
CA LEU A 64 15.75 -5.11 -1.96
C LEU A 64 14.93 -5.03 -0.69
N ALA A 65 14.76 -3.83 -0.15
CA ALA A 65 13.93 -3.62 1.02
C ALA A 65 12.49 -4.07 0.75
N LEU A 66 11.97 -3.74 -0.42
CA LEU A 66 10.64 -4.16 -0.82
C LEU A 66 10.52 -5.67 -0.86
N GLU A 67 11.54 -6.34 -1.42
CA GLU A 67 11.57 -7.79 -1.46
C GLU A 67 11.51 -8.38 -0.06
N ILE A 68 12.29 -7.83 0.84
CA ILE A 68 12.36 -8.34 2.21
C ILE A 68 11.00 -8.20 2.90
N VAL A 69 10.40 -7.03 2.81
CA VAL A 69 9.11 -6.79 3.44
C VAL A 69 8.05 -7.69 2.85
N ARG A 70 8.05 -7.82 1.54
CA ARG A 70 7.08 -8.66 0.83
C ARG A 70 7.24 -10.12 1.24
N ARG A 71 8.48 -10.59 1.36
CA ARG A 71 8.74 -11.98 1.76
C ARG A 71 8.31 -12.24 3.18
N ARG A 72 8.52 -11.27 4.07
CA ARG A 72 8.10 -11.43 5.46
C ARG A 72 6.61 -11.60 5.56
N GLN A 73 5.86 -10.80 4.80
CA GLN A 73 4.42 -10.90 4.80
C GLN A 73 3.96 -12.22 4.22
N GLY A 74 4.60 -12.66 3.13
CA GLY A 74 4.30 -13.94 2.53
C GLY A 74 4.67 -15.10 3.44
N THR A 75 5.84 -15.01 4.07
CA THR A 75 6.30 -16.03 4.99
C THR A 75 5.36 -16.14 6.17
N HIS A 76 4.84 -15.01 6.63
CA HIS A 76 3.90 -15.02 7.73
C HIS A 76 2.65 -15.83 7.41
N GLN A 77 2.24 -15.81 6.15
CA GLN A 77 1.08 -16.58 5.71
C GLN A 77 1.43 -18.04 5.43
N LEU A 78 2.62 -18.27 4.90
CA LEU A 78 3.02 -19.62 4.50
C LEU A 78 3.07 -20.62 5.64
N PRO A 79 3.57 -20.27 6.83
CA PRO A 79 3.63 -21.26 7.91
C PRO A 79 2.28 -21.85 8.24
N LEU A 80 1.25 -21.04 8.15
CA LEU A 80 -0.10 -21.53 8.40
C LEU A 80 -0.51 -22.54 7.35
N ALA A 81 -0.16 -22.29 6.11
CA ALA A 81 -0.48 -23.20 5.02
C ALA A 81 0.35 -24.47 5.11
N GLY A 82 1.58 -24.34 5.57
CA GLY A 82 2.47 -25.48 5.68
C GLY A 82 2.08 -26.47 6.75
N LEU A 83 1.30 -26.01 7.68
CA LEU A 83 0.88 -26.87 8.77
C LEU A 83 -0.39 -27.62 8.40
#